data_31e90cd00fc85054113732d844df1b22
#
_entry.id   31e90cd00fc85054113732d844df1b22
#
_cell.length_a   1.000
_cell.length_b   1.000
_cell.length_c   1.000
_cell.angle_alpha   90.00
_cell.angle_beta   90.00
_cell.angle_gamma   90.00
#
_symmetry.space_group_name_H-M   'P 1'
#
loop_
_entity.id
_entity.type
_entity.pdbx_description
1 polymer ?
#
loop_
_entity_poly.entity_id
_entity_poly.type
_entity_poly.pdbx_seq_one_letter_code
_entity_poly.pdbx_strand_id
1 'polypeptide(L)'
;NLQPHPEGGFYKEVYRSTDVITREFSPLIFSGSRSFSTSIYFLIKADSFSAFHRIKSDETWHFYFGHALEIIEIDEFGNLIKTLVGSNLIAGEVFQYTVKKNTWFASRVLKGGDFSLVGCSVSPGFDFIDFEMASRDHLYTDFPQHKTIISELTRF
;
A
#
# COMPACT_ATOMS: atom_id res chain seq x y z
N ASN A 1 7.47 -12.15 14.84
CA ASN A 1 7.12 -13.09 13.77
C ASN A 1 6.30 -12.35 12.71
N LEU A 2 6.97 -11.91 11.63
CA LEU A 2 6.33 -11.39 10.43
C LEU A 2 6.14 -12.56 9.44
N GLN A 3 5.09 -12.52 8.64
CA GLN A 3 4.79 -13.50 7.58
C GLN A 3 4.83 -12.82 6.22
N PRO A 4 5.15 -13.54 5.12
CA PRO A 4 5.14 -12.98 3.77
C PRO A 4 3.77 -12.45 3.39
N HIS A 5 3.74 -11.28 2.70
CA HIS A 5 2.52 -10.72 2.12
C HIS A 5 2.43 -11.05 0.62
N PRO A 6 1.24 -11.28 0.04
CA PRO A 6 1.08 -11.56 -1.39
C PRO A 6 1.67 -10.50 -2.32
N GLU A 7 1.59 -9.23 -1.95
CA GLU A 7 2.19 -8.12 -2.73
C GLU A 7 3.72 -8.08 -2.66
N GLY A 8 4.31 -8.73 -1.68
CA GLY A 8 5.72 -8.69 -1.31
C GLY A 8 5.94 -8.10 0.07
N GLY A 9 7.17 -8.15 0.58
CA GLY A 9 7.46 -7.78 1.96
C GLY A 9 6.91 -8.77 2.98
N PHE A 10 6.95 -8.35 4.26
CA PHE A 10 6.51 -9.16 5.40
C PHE A 10 5.62 -8.35 6.32
N TYR A 11 4.55 -8.94 6.81
CA TYR A 11 3.59 -8.25 7.67
C TYR A 11 3.22 -9.03 8.92
N LYS A 12 2.63 -8.31 9.87
CA LYS A 12 1.94 -8.87 11.02
C LYS A 12 0.77 -7.98 11.38
N GLU A 13 -0.45 -8.54 11.39
CA GLU A 13 -1.60 -7.84 11.95
C GLU A 13 -1.40 -7.66 13.45
N VAL A 14 -1.49 -6.40 13.92
CA VAL A 14 -1.32 -6.02 15.32
C VAL A 14 -2.61 -5.49 15.93
N TYR A 15 -3.55 -5.11 15.09
CA TYR A 15 -4.86 -4.65 15.52
C TYR A 15 -5.94 -4.97 14.48
N ARG A 16 -7.06 -5.42 14.96
CA ARG A 16 -8.33 -5.50 14.23
C ARG A 16 -9.44 -5.11 15.18
N SER A 17 -10.25 -4.10 14.83
CA SER A 17 -11.42 -3.73 15.63
C SER A 17 -12.38 -4.92 15.74
N THR A 18 -12.88 -5.14 16.96
CA THR A 18 -13.97 -6.09 17.23
C THR A 18 -15.30 -5.57 16.76
N ASP A 19 -15.45 -4.23 16.70
CA ASP A 19 -16.64 -3.58 16.17
C ASP A 19 -16.62 -3.63 14.64
N VAL A 20 -17.82 -3.83 14.06
CA VAL A 20 -18.00 -4.06 12.63
C VAL A 20 -19.01 -3.08 12.05
N ILE A 21 -18.73 -2.57 10.88
CA ILE A 21 -19.71 -1.95 10.00
C ILE A 21 -20.45 -3.11 9.32
N THR A 22 -21.70 -3.32 9.69
CA THR A 22 -22.50 -4.40 9.08
C THR A 22 -22.77 -4.11 7.60
N ARG A 23 -23.06 -5.14 6.82
CA ARG A 23 -23.33 -5.00 5.38
C ARG A 23 -24.40 -3.95 5.07
N GLU A 24 -25.41 -3.84 5.92
CA GLU A 24 -26.51 -2.89 5.79
C GLU A 24 -26.05 -1.43 5.83
N PHE A 25 -25.07 -1.11 6.68
CA PHE A 25 -24.53 0.25 6.85
C PHE A 25 -23.18 0.45 6.14
N SER A 26 -22.68 -0.57 5.48
CA SER A 26 -21.42 -0.52 4.75
C SER A 26 -21.61 0.19 3.39
N PRO A 27 -20.63 1.01 2.92
CA PRO A 27 -20.66 1.51 1.56
C PRO A 27 -20.84 0.40 0.53
N LEU A 28 -21.55 0.67 -0.57
CA LEU A 28 -21.89 -0.32 -1.60
C LEU A 28 -20.66 -0.96 -2.27
N ILE A 29 -19.50 -0.29 -2.20
CA ILE A 29 -18.23 -0.80 -2.72
C ILE A 29 -17.79 -2.11 -2.05
N PHE A 30 -18.19 -2.35 -0.80
CA PHE A 30 -17.87 -3.58 -0.06
C PHE A 30 -18.90 -4.67 -0.28
N SER A 31 -18.45 -5.91 -0.45
CA SER A 31 -19.32 -7.07 -0.63
C SER A 31 -19.89 -7.65 0.67
N GLY A 32 -19.44 -7.17 1.84
CA GLY A 32 -19.83 -7.67 3.16
C GLY A 32 -19.51 -6.69 4.27
N SER A 33 -19.63 -7.15 5.51
CA SER A 33 -19.26 -6.38 6.70
C SER A 33 -17.75 -6.19 6.79
N ARG A 34 -17.31 -5.10 7.43
CA ARG A 34 -15.88 -4.81 7.67
C ARG A 34 -15.67 -4.36 9.10
N SER A 35 -14.53 -4.76 9.70
CA SER A 35 -14.07 -4.15 10.94
C SER A 35 -13.97 -2.63 10.76
N PHE A 36 -14.12 -1.85 11.83
CA PHE A 36 -13.94 -0.40 11.72
C PHE A 36 -12.54 -0.02 11.27
N SER A 37 -11.51 -0.76 11.73
CA SER A 37 -10.12 -0.51 11.36
C SER A 37 -9.28 -1.75 11.56
N THR A 38 -8.17 -1.83 10.81
CA THR A 38 -7.07 -2.78 11.01
C THR A 38 -5.74 -2.06 10.96
N SER A 39 -4.74 -2.61 11.64
CA SER A 39 -3.35 -2.14 11.53
C SER A 39 -2.37 -3.30 11.48
N ILE A 40 -1.32 -3.12 10.69
CA ILE A 40 -0.22 -4.08 10.55
C ILE A 40 1.12 -3.40 10.83
N TYR A 41 2.12 -4.19 11.24
CA TYR A 41 3.51 -3.89 10.92
C TYR A 41 3.82 -4.43 9.53
N PHE A 42 4.57 -3.68 8.75
CA PHE A 42 4.98 -4.05 7.41
C PHE A 42 6.47 -3.76 7.21
N LEU A 43 7.22 -4.76 6.74
CA LEU A 43 8.65 -4.69 6.51
C LEU A 43 8.93 -4.95 5.03
N ILE A 44 9.60 -4.01 4.38
CA ILE A 44 10.12 -4.17 3.02
C ILE A 44 11.65 -4.10 3.08
N LYS A 45 12.33 -5.02 2.41
CA LYS A 45 13.79 -5.08 2.27
C LYS A 45 14.23 -4.51 0.93
N ALA A 46 15.48 -4.10 0.82
CA ALA A 46 16.07 -3.52 -0.41
C ALA A 46 15.96 -4.42 -1.65
N ASP A 47 15.97 -5.73 -1.45
CA ASP A 47 15.86 -6.75 -2.50
C ASP A 47 14.40 -7.12 -2.84
N SER A 48 13.44 -6.39 -2.27
CA SER A 48 12.02 -6.64 -2.45
C SER A 48 11.23 -5.34 -2.63
N PHE A 49 9.97 -5.48 -2.99
CA PHE A 49 9.02 -4.38 -3.13
C PHE A 49 7.60 -4.88 -2.86
N SER A 50 6.72 -3.96 -2.49
CA SER A 50 5.27 -4.15 -2.55
C SER A 50 4.82 -3.84 -3.97
N ALA A 51 4.35 -4.86 -4.69
CA ALA A 51 3.94 -4.74 -6.08
C ALA A 51 2.70 -3.87 -6.25
N PHE A 52 2.48 -3.31 -7.45
CA PHE A 52 1.26 -2.57 -7.74
C PHE A 52 0.01 -3.37 -7.39
N HIS A 53 -0.81 -2.78 -6.55
CA HIS A 53 -2.10 -3.30 -6.09
C HIS A 53 -3.03 -2.14 -5.75
N ARG A 54 -4.27 -2.43 -5.45
CA ARG A 54 -5.22 -1.46 -4.90
C ARG A 54 -6.16 -2.13 -3.89
N ILE A 55 -6.71 -1.33 -3.00
CA ILE A 55 -7.71 -1.76 -2.01
C ILE A 55 -8.92 -0.84 -2.03
N LYS A 56 -10.03 -1.29 -1.46
CA LYS A 56 -11.30 -0.54 -1.44
C LYS A 56 -11.42 0.47 -0.31
N SER A 57 -10.43 0.56 0.57
CA SER A 57 -10.36 1.51 1.70
C SER A 57 -9.17 2.44 1.54
N ASP A 58 -9.20 3.58 2.24
CA ASP A 58 -8.00 4.41 2.42
C ASP A 58 -6.99 3.64 3.28
N GLU A 59 -5.71 3.74 2.93
CA GLU A 59 -4.61 3.12 3.67
C GLU A 59 -3.59 4.17 4.07
N THR A 60 -3.36 4.30 5.38
CA THR A 60 -2.38 5.23 5.93
C THR A 60 -1.11 4.49 6.33
N TRP A 61 -0.01 4.93 5.75
CA TRP A 61 1.34 4.43 5.99
C TRP A 61 2.04 5.30 7.03
N HIS A 62 2.67 4.67 8.03
CA HIS A 62 3.35 5.33 9.16
C HIS A 62 4.79 4.85 9.22
N PHE A 63 5.75 5.77 9.12
CA PHE A 63 7.17 5.42 9.24
C PHE A 63 7.53 5.10 10.67
N TYR A 64 8.24 3.98 10.89
CA TYR A 64 8.72 3.58 12.20
C TYR A 64 10.24 3.55 12.28
N PHE A 65 10.90 2.85 11.33
CA PHE A 65 12.34 2.65 11.42
C PHE A 65 12.96 2.19 10.10
N GLY A 66 14.26 2.42 9.92
CA GLY A 66 15.01 2.04 8.74
C GLY A 66 15.20 3.20 7.76
N HIS A 67 15.20 2.92 6.46
CA HIS A 67 15.32 3.91 5.40
C HIS A 67 13.93 4.34 4.91
N ALA A 68 13.87 5.50 4.27
CA ALA A 68 12.64 5.99 3.68
C ALA A 68 12.04 4.98 2.69
N LEU A 69 10.71 4.90 2.69
CA LEU A 69 9.94 4.12 1.74
C LEU A 69 9.42 5.05 0.64
N GLU A 70 9.67 4.71 -0.62
CA GLU A 70 9.05 5.40 -1.77
C GLU A 70 7.71 4.72 -2.05
N ILE A 71 6.60 5.46 -1.88
CA ILE A 71 5.25 5.08 -2.33
C ILE A 71 5.05 5.68 -3.71
N ILE A 72 4.65 4.85 -4.67
CA ILE A 72 4.43 5.22 -6.05
C ILE A 72 2.96 4.95 -6.39
N GLU A 73 2.22 5.98 -6.77
CA GLU A 73 0.81 5.92 -7.09
C GLU A 73 0.57 6.30 -8.54
N ILE A 74 -0.47 5.73 -9.14
CA ILE A 74 -1.05 6.21 -10.39
C ILE A 74 -2.44 6.70 -10.05
N ASP A 75 -2.66 8.02 -10.12
CA ASP A 75 -3.94 8.65 -9.76
C ASP A 75 -5.05 8.38 -10.80
N GLU A 76 -6.26 8.82 -10.51
CA GLU A 76 -7.42 8.65 -11.39
C GLU A 76 -7.30 9.35 -12.74
N PHE A 77 -6.37 10.31 -12.88
CA PHE A 77 -6.05 11.00 -14.12
C PHE A 77 -4.87 10.37 -14.87
N GLY A 78 -4.27 9.31 -14.33
CA GLY A 78 -3.11 8.64 -14.90
C GLY A 78 -1.78 9.35 -14.62
N ASN A 79 -1.71 10.25 -13.64
CA ASN A 79 -0.45 10.88 -13.23
C ASN A 79 0.30 9.96 -12.25
N LEU A 80 1.64 9.95 -12.40
CA LEU A 80 2.52 9.25 -11.47
C LEU A 80 2.88 10.18 -10.31
N ILE A 81 2.54 9.76 -9.10
CA ILE A 81 2.84 10.48 -7.86
C ILE A 81 3.85 9.65 -7.07
N LYS A 82 4.85 10.31 -6.48
CA LYS A 82 5.86 9.68 -5.63
C LYS A 82 5.93 10.41 -4.31
N THR A 83 5.78 9.67 -3.22
CA THR A 83 5.88 10.20 -1.86
C THR A 83 6.93 9.41 -1.08
N LEU A 84 7.81 10.10 -0.38
CA LEU A 84 8.79 9.49 0.51
C LEU A 84 8.24 9.48 1.94
N VAL A 85 8.03 8.31 2.47
CA VAL A 85 7.60 8.10 3.86
C VAL A 85 8.84 7.74 4.69
N GLY A 86 9.25 8.66 5.58
CA GLY A 86 10.50 8.55 6.31
C GLY A 86 10.64 9.64 7.37
N SER A 87 11.85 9.80 7.91
CA SER A 87 12.10 10.73 9.03
C SER A 87 12.88 11.98 8.65
N ASN A 88 13.40 12.08 7.43
CA ASN A 88 14.16 13.23 6.99
C ASN A 88 13.27 14.32 6.38
N LEU A 89 12.62 15.11 7.24
CA LEU A 89 11.72 16.19 6.82
C LEU A 89 12.40 17.24 5.93
N ILE A 90 13.72 17.45 6.12
CA ILE A 90 14.48 18.41 5.31
C ILE A 90 14.61 17.92 3.86
N ALA A 91 14.68 16.60 3.66
CA ALA A 91 14.69 15.99 2.33
C ALA A 91 13.28 15.84 1.72
N GLY A 92 12.23 16.34 2.39
CA GLY A 92 10.85 16.25 1.91
C GLY A 92 10.16 14.93 2.25
N GLU A 93 10.74 14.11 3.14
CA GLU A 93 10.07 12.92 3.64
C GLU A 93 8.94 13.31 4.59
N VAL A 94 7.93 12.45 4.69
CA VAL A 94 6.81 12.61 5.63
C VAL A 94 6.72 11.39 6.57
N PHE A 95 6.33 11.62 7.83
CA PHE A 95 6.18 10.52 8.79
C PHE A 95 5.01 9.60 8.48
N GLN A 96 3.99 10.13 7.81
CA GLN A 96 2.82 9.36 7.40
C GLN A 96 2.24 9.90 6.10
N TYR A 97 1.63 8.99 5.34
CA TYR A 97 0.98 9.30 4.08
C TYR A 97 -0.23 8.39 3.87
N THR A 98 -1.30 8.92 3.26
CA THR A 98 -2.51 8.13 2.99
C THR A 98 -2.72 7.96 1.50
N VAL A 99 -2.63 6.71 1.06
CA VAL A 99 -3.07 6.28 -0.27
C VAL A 99 -4.60 6.18 -0.26
N LYS A 100 -5.24 6.78 -1.24
CA LYS A 100 -6.70 6.77 -1.36
C LYS A 100 -7.21 5.44 -1.89
N LYS A 101 -8.42 5.07 -1.46
CA LYS A 101 -9.11 3.88 -1.96
C LYS A 101 -9.12 3.81 -3.49
N ASN A 102 -9.01 2.61 -4.03
CA ASN A 102 -9.00 2.30 -5.47
C ASN A 102 -7.85 2.91 -6.28
N THR A 103 -6.87 3.55 -5.65
CA THR A 103 -5.65 4.02 -6.30
C THR A 103 -4.70 2.84 -6.53
N TRP A 104 -4.16 2.70 -7.74
CA TRP A 104 -3.05 1.78 -7.99
C TRP A 104 -1.78 2.32 -7.36
N PHE A 105 -1.17 1.55 -6.47
CA PHE A 105 0.07 1.95 -5.83
C PHE A 105 1.01 0.78 -5.57
N ALA A 106 2.27 1.10 -5.47
CA ALA A 106 3.36 0.19 -5.13
C ALA A 106 4.30 0.89 -4.15
N SER A 107 5.17 0.15 -3.49
CA SER A 107 6.19 0.74 -2.63
C SER A 107 7.50 -0.04 -2.64
N ARG A 108 8.60 0.68 -2.42
CA ARG A 108 9.95 0.11 -2.30
C ARG A 108 10.80 0.94 -1.35
N VAL A 109 11.83 0.32 -0.82
CA VAL A 109 12.85 1.04 -0.05
C VAL A 109 13.55 2.05 -0.97
N LEU A 110 13.78 3.28 -0.48
CA LEU A 110 14.53 4.27 -1.24
C LEU A 110 15.92 3.73 -1.61
N LYS A 111 16.36 3.98 -2.84
CA LYS A 111 17.63 3.46 -3.38
C LYS A 111 18.80 3.77 -2.45
N GLY A 112 19.56 2.75 -2.10
CA GLY A 112 20.70 2.83 -1.18
C GLY A 112 20.36 2.49 0.29
N GLY A 113 19.08 2.27 0.60
CA GLY A 113 18.65 1.76 1.90
C GLY A 113 18.64 0.24 1.97
N ASP A 114 18.62 -0.32 3.18
CA ASP A 114 18.61 -1.76 3.42
C ASP A 114 17.18 -2.30 3.63
N PHE A 115 16.38 -1.60 4.42
CA PHE A 115 14.99 -1.96 4.71
C PHE A 115 14.19 -0.74 5.20
N SER A 116 12.86 -0.85 5.16
CA SER A 116 11.93 0.06 5.80
C SER A 116 10.93 -0.72 6.63
N LEU A 117 10.76 -0.33 7.90
CA LEU A 117 9.70 -0.80 8.78
C LEU A 117 8.66 0.30 8.92
N VAL A 118 7.45 -0.02 8.51
CA VAL A 118 6.30 0.90 8.55
C VAL A 118 5.11 0.24 9.23
N GLY A 119 4.10 1.02 9.56
CA GLY A 119 2.76 0.53 9.88
C GLY A 119 1.81 0.89 8.76
N CYS A 120 0.78 0.07 8.54
CA CYS A 120 -0.33 0.39 7.66
C CYS A 120 -1.62 0.30 8.45
N SER A 121 -2.42 1.39 8.43
CA SER A 121 -3.74 1.44 9.03
C SER A 121 -4.79 1.59 7.94
N VAL A 122 -5.83 0.75 7.97
CA VAL A 122 -6.87 0.69 6.95
C VAL A 122 -8.23 0.89 7.61
N SER A 123 -9.05 1.79 7.05
CA SER A 123 -10.42 2.06 7.51
C SER A 123 -11.37 2.35 6.34
N PRO A 124 -12.49 1.62 6.22
CA PRO A 124 -12.86 0.39 6.93
C PRO A 124 -11.79 -0.67 6.83
N GLY A 125 -11.72 -1.57 7.84
CA GLY A 125 -10.63 -2.51 8.03
C GLY A 125 -10.38 -3.42 6.83
N PHE A 126 -9.12 -3.75 6.61
CA PHE A 126 -8.65 -4.58 5.50
C PHE A 126 -9.29 -5.97 5.50
N ASP A 127 -9.65 -6.40 4.30
CA ASP A 127 -10.03 -7.77 3.97
C ASP A 127 -9.44 -8.13 2.60
N PHE A 128 -8.89 -9.34 2.46
CA PHE A 128 -8.30 -9.80 1.19
C PHE A 128 -9.28 -9.83 0.01
N ILE A 129 -10.59 -9.88 0.28
CA ILE A 129 -11.62 -9.78 -0.78
C ILE A 129 -11.67 -8.39 -1.43
N ASP A 130 -11.11 -7.38 -0.78
CA ASP A 130 -11.03 -6.00 -1.27
C ASP A 130 -9.66 -5.67 -1.90
N PHE A 131 -8.73 -6.63 -1.86
CA PHE A 131 -7.38 -6.51 -2.40
C PHE A 131 -7.32 -7.00 -3.84
N GLU A 132 -6.73 -6.19 -4.71
CA GLU A 132 -6.52 -6.52 -6.12
C GLU A 132 -5.06 -6.29 -6.50
N MET A 133 -4.37 -7.37 -6.89
CA MET A 133 -3.02 -7.31 -7.44
C MET A 133 -3.09 -6.87 -8.90
N ALA A 134 -2.24 -5.94 -9.31
CA ALA A 134 -2.19 -5.48 -10.68
C ALA A 134 -1.63 -6.56 -11.62
N SER A 135 -2.29 -6.74 -12.76
CA SER A 135 -1.69 -7.38 -13.92
C SER A 135 -0.83 -6.35 -14.67
N ARG A 136 0.40 -6.73 -15.03
CA ARG A 136 1.32 -5.86 -15.78
C ARG A 136 0.73 -5.42 -17.11
N ASP A 137 0.16 -6.36 -17.87
CA ASP A 137 -0.43 -6.09 -19.18
C ASP A 137 -1.62 -5.15 -19.10
N HIS A 138 -2.43 -5.29 -18.04
CA HIS A 138 -3.54 -4.39 -17.77
C HIS A 138 -3.05 -2.97 -17.52
N LEU A 139 -2.07 -2.79 -16.60
CA LEU A 139 -1.50 -1.47 -16.34
C LEU A 139 -0.76 -0.88 -17.55
N TYR A 140 -0.14 -1.71 -18.40
CA TYR A 140 0.47 -1.23 -19.65
C TYR A 140 -0.56 -0.70 -20.65
N THR A 141 -1.75 -1.30 -20.66
CA THR A 141 -2.85 -0.87 -21.52
C THR A 141 -3.44 0.44 -21.03
N ASP A 142 -3.69 0.53 -19.71
CA ASP A 142 -4.33 1.70 -19.11
C ASP A 142 -3.36 2.90 -18.98
N PHE A 143 -2.06 2.62 -18.72
CA PHE A 143 -1.05 3.64 -18.44
C PHE A 143 0.24 3.42 -19.26
N PRO A 144 0.16 3.47 -20.59
CA PRO A 144 1.30 3.16 -21.48
C PRO A 144 2.50 4.10 -21.29
N GLN A 145 2.27 5.31 -20.76
CA GLN A 145 3.32 6.29 -20.44
C GLN A 145 4.19 5.90 -19.24
N HIS A 146 3.74 4.95 -18.41
CA HIS A 146 4.43 4.52 -17.18
C HIS A 146 5.04 3.11 -17.24
N LYS A 147 5.25 2.56 -18.44
CA LYS A 147 5.72 1.18 -18.64
C LYS A 147 6.96 0.83 -17.83
N THR A 148 7.92 1.74 -17.72
CA THR A 148 9.17 1.50 -16.99
C THR A 148 8.88 1.17 -15.52
N ILE A 149 8.20 2.05 -14.81
CA ILE A 149 7.92 1.86 -13.38
C ILE A 149 6.96 0.69 -13.14
N ILE A 150 6.00 0.47 -14.05
CA ILE A 150 5.09 -0.67 -13.99
C ILE A 150 5.88 -1.97 -14.09
N SER A 151 6.84 -2.09 -15.05
CA SER A 151 7.65 -3.30 -15.18
C SER A 151 8.54 -3.56 -13.97
N GLU A 152 9.04 -2.50 -13.31
CA GLU A 152 9.85 -2.61 -12.10
C GLU A 152 9.06 -3.12 -10.90
N LEU A 153 7.78 -2.73 -10.79
CA LEU A 153 6.96 -2.92 -9.60
C LEU A 153 5.71 -3.80 -9.83
N THR A 154 5.73 -4.65 -10.84
CA THR A 154 4.74 -5.73 -11.04
C THR A 154 5.45 -7.07 -11.12
N ARG A 155 4.78 -8.12 -10.66
CA ARG A 155 5.33 -9.50 -10.66
C ARG A 155 4.88 -10.30 -11.88
N PHE A 156 3.70 -9.98 -12.41
CA PHE A 156 3.05 -10.72 -13.49
C PHE A 156 2.45 -9.76 -14.52
#